data_fc1d1b484c197e69530c756a202089e0
#
_entry.id   fc1d1b484c197e69530c756a202089e0
#
_cell.length_a   1.000
_cell.length_b   1.000
_cell.length_c   1.000
_cell.angle_alpha   90.00
_cell.angle_beta   90.00
_cell.angle_gamma   90.00
#
_symmetry.space_group_name_H-M   'P 1'
#
loop_
_entity.id
_entity.type
_entity.pdbx_description
1 polymer ?
#
loop_
_entity_poly.entity_id
_entity_poly.type
_entity_poly.pdbx_seq_one_letter_code
_entity_poly.pdbx_strand_id
1 'polypeptide(L)'
;MVRAWIAESTPLYERECYERYYRALPDFRRKKADALRSVEKKAQSVGVWALWAKICEEYGLPEGLAVNFSHSGKYVMCAAADSKKVCVGCDLEKIGVFRENVAKRFFCPEEYETIMKEKTEDGRAQLFYRYWVLKESFMKATGRGMALPANAFCIRLGEPPVLIRQPAEFSQEHYYMEYKIDAAPYKMAVCSTDKEIDVKLHMELKL
;
A
#
# COMPACT_ATOMS: atom_id res chain seq x y z
N MET A 1 9.50 -4.54 -14.64
CA MET A 1 8.43 -3.52 -14.50
C MET A 1 7.52 -3.89 -13.33
N VAL A 2 7.06 -2.91 -12.57
CA VAL A 2 6.10 -3.09 -11.46
C VAL A 2 4.75 -2.52 -11.88
N ARG A 3 3.67 -3.22 -11.55
CA ARG A 3 2.28 -2.77 -11.78
C ARG A 3 1.49 -2.75 -10.48
N ALA A 4 0.49 -1.89 -10.42
CA ALA A 4 -0.41 -1.76 -9.27
C ALA A 4 -1.88 -1.90 -9.70
N TRP A 5 -2.63 -2.67 -8.90
CA TRP A 5 -4.05 -2.90 -9.08
C TRP A 5 -4.81 -2.55 -7.82
N ILE A 6 -6.02 -2.08 -7.99
CA ILE A 6 -6.94 -1.78 -6.90
C ILE A 6 -8.34 -2.29 -7.22
N ALA A 7 -9.07 -2.74 -6.20
CA ALA A 7 -10.47 -3.12 -6.32
C ALA A 7 -11.25 -2.72 -5.07
N GLU A 8 -12.56 -2.52 -5.21
CA GLU A 8 -13.43 -2.34 -4.06
C GLU A 8 -13.70 -3.67 -3.37
N SER A 9 -13.60 -3.69 -2.05
CA SER A 9 -13.90 -4.86 -1.22
C SER A 9 -15.34 -4.88 -0.70
N THR A 10 -16.12 -3.83 -0.97
CA THR A 10 -17.52 -3.72 -0.53
C THR A 10 -18.43 -4.83 -1.03
N PRO A 11 -18.27 -5.41 -2.24
CA PRO A 11 -19.06 -6.58 -2.64
C PRO A 11 -18.91 -7.78 -1.70
N LEU A 12 -17.75 -7.90 -1.02
CA LEU A 12 -17.51 -8.96 -0.04
C LEU A 12 -18.23 -8.73 1.31
N TYR A 13 -19.00 -7.65 1.48
CA TYR A 13 -19.88 -7.51 2.64
C TYR A 13 -21.12 -8.42 2.50
N GLU A 14 -21.46 -8.77 1.26
CA GLU A 14 -22.51 -9.76 0.97
C GLU A 14 -21.98 -11.17 1.20
N ARG A 15 -22.75 -11.96 1.96
CA ARG A 15 -22.34 -13.29 2.42
C ARG A 15 -21.98 -14.23 1.26
N GLU A 16 -22.77 -14.28 0.20
CA GLU A 16 -22.52 -15.18 -0.93
C GLU A 16 -21.22 -14.83 -1.66
N CYS A 17 -20.98 -13.52 -1.88
CA CYS A 17 -19.76 -13.06 -2.50
C CYS A 17 -18.54 -13.38 -1.62
N TYR A 18 -18.62 -13.09 -0.31
CA TYR A 18 -17.57 -13.41 0.65
C TYR A 18 -17.23 -14.92 0.64
N GLU A 19 -18.22 -15.79 0.81
CA GLU A 19 -18.05 -17.24 0.89
C GLU A 19 -17.40 -17.82 -0.38
N ARG A 20 -17.77 -17.31 -1.55
CA ARG A 20 -17.15 -17.70 -2.82
C ARG A 20 -15.64 -17.51 -2.83
N TYR A 21 -15.17 -16.32 -2.46
CA TYR A 21 -13.73 -16.02 -2.42
C TYR A 21 -13.03 -16.65 -1.22
N TYR A 22 -13.67 -16.69 -0.06
CA TYR A 22 -13.14 -17.31 1.16
C TYR A 22 -12.79 -18.79 0.95
N ARG A 23 -13.66 -19.56 0.31
CA ARG A 23 -13.43 -20.99 0.03
C ARG A 23 -12.23 -21.23 -0.89
N ALA A 24 -11.93 -20.31 -1.78
CA ALA A 24 -10.78 -20.37 -2.69
C ALA A 24 -9.45 -20.01 -2.01
N LEU A 25 -9.46 -19.45 -0.78
CA LEU A 25 -8.25 -19.07 -0.09
C LEU A 25 -7.45 -20.26 0.44
N PRO A 26 -6.10 -20.14 0.48
CA PRO A 26 -5.26 -21.07 1.25
C PRO A 26 -5.62 -21.06 2.75
N ASP A 27 -5.40 -22.18 3.44
CA ASP A 27 -5.78 -22.37 4.85
C ASP A 27 -5.23 -21.27 5.78
N PHE A 28 -3.98 -20.89 5.60
CA PHE A 28 -3.36 -19.86 6.44
C PHE A 28 -4.06 -18.49 6.28
N ARG A 29 -4.63 -18.21 5.11
CA ARG A 29 -5.36 -16.98 4.86
C ARG A 29 -6.78 -17.05 5.43
N ARG A 30 -7.43 -18.19 5.35
CA ARG A 30 -8.72 -18.42 6.02
C ARG A 30 -8.59 -18.19 7.52
N LYS A 31 -7.60 -18.82 8.16
CA LYS A 31 -7.32 -18.64 9.59
C LYS A 31 -7.10 -17.16 9.95
N LYS A 32 -6.38 -16.40 9.11
CA LYS A 32 -6.20 -14.95 9.32
C LYS A 32 -7.53 -14.19 9.22
N ALA A 33 -8.35 -14.49 8.24
CA ALA A 33 -9.67 -13.85 8.07
C ALA A 33 -10.62 -14.18 9.24
N ASP A 34 -10.61 -15.43 9.72
CA ASP A 34 -11.44 -15.89 10.84
C ASP A 34 -11.11 -15.19 12.16
N ALA A 35 -9.84 -14.87 12.38
CA ALA A 35 -9.39 -14.13 13.55
C ALA A 35 -9.85 -12.66 13.59
N LEU A 36 -10.36 -12.12 12.48
CA LEU A 36 -10.85 -10.75 12.39
C LEU A 36 -12.31 -10.67 12.85
N ARG A 37 -12.67 -9.56 13.53
CA ARG A 37 -14.01 -9.39 14.09
C ARG A 37 -14.97 -8.60 13.18
N SER A 38 -14.48 -7.58 12.51
CA SER A 38 -15.35 -6.72 11.69
C SER A 38 -15.52 -7.27 10.27
N VAL A 39 -16.72 -7.09 9.71
CA VAL A 39 -17.05 -7.46 8.33
C VAL A 39 -16.08 -6.78 7.35
N GLU A 40 -15.82 -5.48 7.55
CA GLU A 40 -14.89 -4.73 6.72
C GLU A 40 -13.49 -5.36 6.69
N LYS A 41 -12.91 -5.66 7.88
CA LYS A 41 -11.57 -6.25 7.97
C LYS A 41 -11.51 -7.66 7.38
N LYS A 42 -12.57 -8.45 7.55
CA LYS A 42 -12.71 -9.75 6.89
C LYS A 42 -12.73 -9.60 5.37
N ALA A 43 -13.56 -8.71 4.85
CA ALA A 43 -13.67 -8.41 3.43
C ALA A 43 -12.34 -7.92 2.85
N GLN A 44 -11.64 -7.02 3.52
CA GLN A 44 -10.32 -6.58 3.13
C GLN A 44 -9.31 -7.74 3.10
N SER A 45 -9.28 -8.58 4.14
CA SER A 45 -8.36 -9.72 4.24
C SER A 45 -8.58 -10.76 3.14
N VAL A 46 -9.84 -11.05 2.79
CA VAL A 46 -10.21 -11.93 1.67
C VAL A 46 -9.97 -11.23 0.34
N GLY A 47 -10.36 -9.95 0.24
CA GLY A 47 -10.31 -9.17 -0.99
C GLY A 47 -8.90 -8.99 -1.57
N VAL A 48 -7.86 -8.82 -0.74
CA VAL A 48 -6.47 -8.70 -1.26
C VAL A 48 -6.04 -9.99 -1.98
N TRP A 49 -6.45 -11.14 -1.51
CA TRP A 49 -6.11 -12.43 -2.13
C TRP A 49 -7.02 -12.75 -3.32
N ALA A 50 -8.28 -12.39 -3.23
CA ALA A 50 -9.20 -12.49 -4.37
C ALA A 50 -8.72 -11.63 -5.55
N LEU A 51 -8.28 -10.39 -5.27
CA LEU A 51 -7.67 -9.52 -6.27
C LEU A 51 -6.42 -10.16 -6.87
N TRP A 52 -5.51 -10.69 -6.03
CA TRP A 52 -4.29 -11.34 -6.51
C TRP A 52 -4.59 -12.56 -7.39
N ALA A 53 -5.53 -13.41 -6.99
CA ALA A 53 -5.93 -14.56 -7.80
C ALA A 53 -6.45 -14.14 -9.19
N LYS A 54 -7.29 -13.10 -9.25
CA LYS A 54 -7.78 -12.54 -10.51
C LYS A 54 -6.65 -11.94 -11.37
N ILE A 55 -5.70 -11.25 -10.76
CA ILE A 55 -4.53 -10.72 -11.46
C ILE A 55 -3.72 -11.86 -12.08
N CYS A 56 -3.46 -12.92 -11.32
CA CYS A 56 -2.72 -14.09 -11.83
C CYS A 56 -3.46 -14.75 -13.01
N GLU A 57 -4.78 -14.90 -12.91
CA GLU A 57 -5.60 -15.48 -13.98
C GLU A 57 -5.61 -14.60 -15.22
N GLU A 58 -5.92 -13.31 -15.09
CA GLU A 58 -6.07 -12.37 -16.22
C GLU A 58 -4.75 -12.09 -16.94
N TYR A 59 -3.66 -11.94 -16.19
CA TYR A 59 -2.36 -11.56 -16.75
C TYR A 59 -1.39 -12.75 -16.92
N GLY A 60 -1.81 -13.97 -16.60
CA GLY A 60 -0.97 -15.16 -16.72
C GLY A 60 0.32 -15.10 -15.91
N LEU A 61 0.28 -14.48 -14.72
CA LEU A 61 1.48 -14.26 -13.92
C LEU A 61 2.01 -15.56 -13.31
N PRO A 62 3.32 -15.83 -13.38
CA PRO A 62 3.90 -17.02 -12.78
C PRO A 62 3.92 -16.95 -11.25
N GLU A 63 3.97 -18.10 -10.61
CA GLU A 63 4.11 -18.19 -9.15
C GLU A 63 5.43 -17.61 -8.65
N GLY A 64 5.40 -17.10 -7.42
CA GLY A 64 6.59 -16.65 -6.69
C GLY A 64 7.15 -15.32 -7.15
N LEU A 65 6.39 -14.50 -7.85
CA LEU A 65 6.75 -13.10 -8.11
C LEU A 65 6.80 -12.30 -6.80
N ALA A 66 7.57 -11.21 -6.81
CA ALA A 66 7.51 -10.23 -5.74
C ALA A 66 6.14 -9.53 -5.78
N VAL A 67 5.38 -9.69 -4.72
CA VAL A 67 4.03 -9.13 -4.58
C VAL A 67 3.84 -8.53 -3.20
N ASN A 68 3.12 -7.42 -3.14
CA ASN A 68 2.76 -6.78 -1.88
C ASN A 68 1.30 -6.31 -1.89
N PHE A 69 0.72 -6.19 -0.70
CA PHE A 69 -0.69 -5.90 -0.51
C PHE A 69 -0.90 -4.77 0.48
N SER A 70 -1.95 -3.99 0.24
CA SER A 70 -2.48 -3.03 1.21
C SER A 70 -3.99 -2.96 1.14
N HIS A 71 -4.62 -2.39 2.17
CA HIS A 71 -6.06 -2.16 2.21
C HIS A 71 -6.39 -1.03 3.19
N SER A 72 -7.31 -0.18 2.82
CA SER A 72 -7.87 0.85 3.71
C SER A 72 -9.27 1.25 3.23
N GLY A 73 -10.20 1.46 4.19
CA GLY A 73 -11.61 1.73 3.87
C GLY A 73 -12.19 0.67 2.94
N LYS A 74 -12.79 1.09 1.84
CA LYS A 74 -13.44 0.18 0.88
C LYS A 74 -12.51 -0.45 -0.17
N TYR A 75 -11.22 -0.13 -0.17
CA TYR A 75 -10.31 -0.59 -1.21
C TYR A 75 -9.27 -1.59 -0.69
N VAL A 76 -8.91 -2.48 -1.59
CA VAL A 76 -7.75 -3.39 -1.50
C VAL A 76 -6.82 -3.10 -2.66
N MET A 77 -5.52 -3.14 -2.40
CA MET A 77 -4.47 -2.85 -3.39
C MET A 77 -3.46 -3.99 -3.46
N CYS A 78 -2.99 -4.27 -4.65
CA CYS A 78 -1.90 -5.19 -4.93
C CYS A 78 -0.86 -4.50 -5.81
N ALA A 79 0.43 -4.66 -5.51
CA ALA A 79 1.51 -4.31 -6.42
C ALA A 79 2.37 -5.55 -6.65
N ALA A 80 2.73 -5.82 -7.91
CA ALA A 80 3.55 -6.96 -8.28
C ALA A 80 4.61 -6.56 -9.31
N ALA A 81 5.81 -7.17 -9.16
CA ALA A 81 6.89 -7.07 -10.13
C ALA A 81 6.90 -8.30 -11.04
N ASP A 82 7.30 -8.12 -12.28
CA ASP A 82 7.50 -9.22 -13.25
C ASP A 82 8.81 -10.01 -13.03
N SER A 83 9.53 -9.73 -11.94
CA SER A 83 10.79 -10.37 -11.55
C SER A 83 10.82 -10.67 -10.06
N LYS A 84 11.36 -11.86 -9.71
CA LYS A 84 11.59 -12.27 -8.31
C LYS A 84 12.74 -11.52 -7.61
N LYS A 85 13.59 -10.84 -8.39
CA LYS A 85 14.78 -10.12 -7.87
C LYS A 85 14.48 -8.68 -7.47
N VAL A 86 13.25 -8.24 -7.66
CA VAL A 86 12.80 -6.89 -7.37
C VAL A 86 12.11 -6.87 -6.01
N CYS A 87 12.44 -5.87 -5.19
CA CYS A 87 11.67 -5.59 -3.98
C CYS A 87 10.49 -4.69 -4.36
N VAL A 88 9.30 -5.01 -3.85
CA VAL A 88 8.09 -4.21 -4.06
C VAL A 88 7.31 -4.09 -2.77
N GLY A 89 6.85 -2.89 -2.48
CA GLY A 89 5.91 -2.60 -1.40
C GLY A 89 4.86 -1.60 -1.89
N CYS A 90 3.64 -1.75 -1.42
CA CYS A 90 2.58 -0.80 -1.70
C CYS A 90 1.83 -0.42 -0.43
N ASP A 91 1.33 0.79 -0.40
CA ASP A 91 0.43 1.22 0.65
C ASP A 91 -0.71 2.06 0.13
N LEU A 92 -1.85 1.96 0.82
CA LEU A 92 -3.11 2.60 0.50
C LEU A 92 -3.75 3.05 1.80
N GLU A 93 -4.10 4.34 1.92
CA GLU A 93 -4.78 4.87 3.10
C GLU A 93 -5.91 5.81 2.74
N LYS A 94 -7.04 5.61 3.40
CA LYS A 94 -8.12 6.58 3.41
C LYS A 94 -7.71 7.77 4.26
N ILE A 95 -7.78 8.97 3.69
CA ILE A 95 -7.45 10.21 4.42
C ILE A 95 -8.45 10.39 5.56
N GLY A 96 -7.93 10.55 6.76
CA GLY A 96 -8.66 10.86 7.97
C GLY A 96 -8.12 12.13 8.61
N VAL A 97 -8.32 12.29 9.90
CA VAL A 97 -7.80 13.44 10.64
C VAL A 97 -6.30 13.39 10.78
N PHE A 98 -5.66 14.55 10.79
CA PHE A 98 -4.24 14.67 11.08
C PHE A 98 -3.90 14.18 12.48
N ARG A 99 -2.86 13.37 12.60
CA ARG A 99 -2.41 12.78 13.87
C ARG A 99 -1.03 13.30 14.23
N GLU A 100 -0.97 14.49 14.81
CA GLU A 100 0.30 15.18 15.12
C GLU A 100 1.27 14.32 15.94
N ASN A 101 0.79 13.68 17.02
CA ASN A 101 1.62 12.82 17.88
C ASN A 101 2.22 11.63 17.12
N VAL A 102 1.50 11.11 16.11
CA VAL A 102 2.00 10.03 15.26
C VAL A 102 3.07 10.58 14.32
N ALA A 103 2.82 11.72 13.67
CA ALA A 103 3.79 12.37 12.81
C ALA A 103 5.09 12.69 13.55
N LYS A 104 4.99 13.29 14.74
CA LYS A 104 6.14 13.63 15.59
C LYS A 104 6.96 12.43 16.03
N ARG A 105 6.32 11.27 16.22
CA ARG A 105 6.98 10.04 16.66
C ARG A 105 7.63 9.27 15.50
N PHE A 106 6.98 9.21 14.35
CA PHE A 106 7.32 8.29 13.27
C PHE A 106 7.98 8.96 12.05
N PHE A 107 7.89 10.29 11.90
CA PHE A 107 8.49 10.98 10.78
C PHE A 107 9.83 11.58 11.17
N CYS A 108 10.71 11.77 10.19
CA CYS A 108 11.92 12.52 10.44
C CYS A 108 11.62 14.03 10.58
N PRO A 109 12.51 14.82 11.22
CA PRO A 109 12.24 16.22 11.50
C PRO A 109 11.83 17.02 10.27
N GLU A 110 12.49 16.80 9.14
CA GLU A 110 12.25 17.51 7.88
C GLU A 110 10.84 17.25 7.31
N GLU A 111 10.35 16.02 7.47
CA GLU A 111 8.99 15.64 7.05
C GLU A 111 7.94 16.25 7.98
N TYR A 112 8.17 16.16 9.28
CA TYR A 112 7.28 16.77 10.28
C TYR A 112 7.19 18.30 10.10
N GLU A 113 8.32 18.98 9.92
CA GLU A 113 8.35 20.42 9.64
C GLU A 113 7.59 20.79 8.37
N THR A 114 7.70 19.96 7.32
CA THR A 114 6.98 20.16 6.06
C THR A 114 5.46 20.09 6.29
N ILE A 115 4.98 19.15 7.09
CA ILE A 115 3.57 19.06 7.45
C ILE A 115 3.13 20.28 8.27
N MET A 116 3.94 20.70 9.24
CA MET A 116 3.59 21.79 10.14
C MET A 116 3.61 23.18 9.48
N LYS A 117 4.30 23.34 8.35
CA LYS A 117 4.24 24.56 7.53
C LYS A 117 2.89 24.73 6.82
N GLU A 118 2.14 23.64 6.65
CA GLU A 118 0.79 23.70 6.06
C GLU A 118 -0.15 24.41 7.04
N LYS A 119 -0.98 25.31 6.51
CA LYS A 119 -1.82 26.22 7.33
C LYS A 119 -3.11 25.60 7.77
N THR A 120 -3.66 24.68 6.97
CA THR A 120 -4.97 24.08 7.20
C THR A 120 -4.84 22.67 7.78
N GLU A 121 -5.79 22.27 8.61
CA GLU A 121 -5.85 20.89 9.14
C GLU A 121 -6.04 19.87 8.01
N ASP A 122 -6.85 20.20 7.00
CA ASP A 122 -7.01 19.32 5.83
C ASP A 122 -5.70 19.17 5.06
N GLY A 123 -5.01 20.27 4.78
CA GLY A 123 -3.69 20.22 4.13
C GLY A 123 -2.66 19.43 4.93
N ARG A 124 -2.64 19.56 6.27
CA ARG A 124 -1.80 18.73 7.14
C ARG A 124 -2.16 17.27 7.06
N ALA A 125 -3.46 16.94 7.04
CA ALA A 125 -3.92 15.57 6.86
C ALA A 125 -3.50 15.01 5.49
N GLN A 126 -3.63 15.79 4.41
CA GLN A 126 -3.19 15.40 3.07
C GLN A 126 -1.70 15.07 3.04
N LEU A 127 -0.85 15.91 3.64
CA LEU A 127 0.59 15.69 3.70
C LEU A 127 0.96 14.53 4.61
N PHE A 128 0.29 14.39 5.78
CA PHE A 128 0.51 13.29 6.71
C PHE A 128 0.27 11.94 6.03
N TYR A 129 -0.89 11.75 5.38
CA TYR A 129 -1.23 10.50 4.71
C TYR A 129 -0.37 10.27 3.47
N ARG A 130 0.09 11.33 2.77
CA ARG A 130 1.04 11.21 1.68
C ARG A 130 2.39 10.65 2.16
N TYR A 131 2.96 11.22 3.22
CA TYR A 131 4.18 10.67 3.82
C TYR A 131 3.97 9.26 4.37
N TRP A 132 2.83 9.01 5.00
CA TRP A 132 2.52 7.72 5.60
C TRP A 132 2.57 6.60 4.56
N VAL A 133 1.85 6.71 3.44
CA VAL A 133 1.84 5.68 2.40
C VAL A 133 3.20 5.50 1.74
N LEU A 134 3.97 6.57 1.57
CA LEU A 134 5.34 6.50 1.05
C LEU A 134 6.26 5.72 2.01
N LYS A 135 6.17 6.00 3.30
CA LYS A 135 6.96 5.29 4.31
C LYS A 135 6.57 3.82 4.46
N GLU A 136 5.28 3.55 4.57
CA GLU A 136 4.78 2.17 4.65
C GLU A 136 5.13 1.35 3.40
N SER A 137 5.06 1.93 2.20
CA SER A 137 5.46 1.24 0.98
C SER A 137 6.95 0.88 0.98
N PHE A 138 7.83 1.75 1.47
CA PHE A 138 9.26 1.45 1.63
C PHE A 138 9.48 0.35 2.68
N MET A 139 8.89 0.46 3.87
CA MET A 139 9.00 -0.53 4.92
C MET A 139 8.55 -1.92 4.46
N LYS A 140 7.50 -1.98 3.63
CA LYS A 140 7.02 -3.22 3.02
C LYS A 140 7.96 -3.73 1.93
N ALA A 141 8.51 -2.85 1.08
CA ALA A 141 9.49 -3.21 0.06
C ALA A 141 10.77 -3.82 0.66
N THR A 142 11.23 -3.30 1.81
CA THR A 142 12.39 -3.85 2.53
C THR A 142 12.11 -5.18 3.23
N GLY A 143 10.86 -5.63 3.30
CA GLY A 143 10.45 -6.83 4.04
C GLY A 143 10.52 -6.69 5.57
N ARG A 144 10.97 -5.56 6.10
CA ARG A 144 11.07 -5.32 7.55
C ARG A 144 9.74 -4.92 8.19
N GLY A 145 8.83 -4.35 7.40
CA GLY A 145 7.57 -3.84 7.94
C GLY A 145 7.79 -2.91 9.13
N MET A 146 6.96 -3.01 10.15
CA MET A 146 7.02 -2.18 11.36
C MET A 146 8.29 -2.38 12.23
N ALA A 147 9.13 -3.39 11.93
CA ALA A 147 10.42 -3.55 12.60
C ALA A 147 11.45 -2.51 12.13
N LEU A 148 11.24 -1.88 10.98
CA LEU A 148 12.03 -0.73 10.53
C LEU A 148 11.43 0.56 11.13
N PRO A 149 12.16 1.29 12.01
CA PRO A 149 11.65 2.55 12.52
C PRO A 149 11.42 3.55 11.38
N ALA A 150 10.23 4.10 11.27
CA ALA A 150 9.88 4.97 10.15
C ALA A 150 10.67 6.29 10.14
N ASN A 151 11.22 6.73 11.27
CA ASN A 151 12.12 7.89 11.36
C ASN A 151 13.60 7.58 11.04
N ALA A 152 13.94 6.30 10.78
CA ALA A 152 15.29 5.91 10.38
C ALA A 152 15.63 6.27 8.93
N PHE A 153 14.64 6.65 8.14
CA PHE A 153 14.78 7.06 6.74
C PHE A 153 13.95 8.30 6.46
N CYS A 154 14.31 9.05 5.43
CA CYS A 154 13.68 10.34 5.13
C CYS A 154 13.32 10.44 3.65
N ILE A 155 12.13 10.95 3.38
CA ILE A 155 11.58 11.13 2.04
C ILE A 155 11.37 12.61 1.79
N ARG A 156 11.87 13.10 0.65
CA ARG A 156 11.54 14.42 0.14
C ARG A 156 10.41 14.30 -0.86
N LEU A 157 9.32 15.01 -0.61
CA LEU A 157 8.22 15.11 -1.56
C LEU A 157 8.67 15.79 -2.85
N GLY A 158 8.15 15.31 -3.96
CA GLY A 158 8.41 15.78 -5.32
C GLY A 158 7.55 15.01 -6.29
N GLU A 159 7.86 15.11 -7.58
CA GLU A 159 7.23 14.37 -8.68
C GLU A 159 8.33 13.77 -9.57
N PRO A 160 8.80 12.55 -9.25
CA PRO A 160 8.41 11.64 -8.17
C PRO A 160 9.00 12.01 -6.79
N PRO A 161 8.48 11.44 -5.68
CA PRO A 161 9.12 11.51 -4.36
C PRO A 161 10.48 10.81 -4.36
N VAL A 162 11.40 11.27 -3.51
CA VAL A 162 12.78 10.76 -3.44
C VAL A 162 13.14 10.36 -2.02
N LEU A 163 13.70 9.16 -1.85
CA LEU A 163 14.30 8.72 -0.61
C LEU A 163 15.67 9.39 -0.47
N ILE A 164 15.79 10.35 0.46
CA ILE A 164 17.01 11.16 0.65
C ILE A 164 17.94 10.64 1.74
N ARG A 165 17.46 9.78 2.60
CA ARG A 165 18.22 9.09 3.64
C ARG A 165 17.60 7.71 3.88
N GLN A 166 18.44 6.68 3.99
CA GLN A 166 18.02 5.31 4.30
C GLN A 166 19.08 4.60 5.13
N PRO A 167 18.72 3.56 5.91
CA PRO A 167 19.70 2.72 6.60
C PRO A 167 20.67 2.06 5.62
N ALA A 168 21.95 1.95 6.00
CA ALA A 168 23.00 1.41 5.13
C ALA A 168 22.75 -0.04 4.65
N GLU A 169 21.96 -0.79 5.40
CA GLU A 169 21.57 -2.15 5.03
C GLU A 169 20.67 -2.24 3.78
N PHE A 170 20.04 -1.11 3.40
CA PHE A 170 19.22 -0.99 2.18
C PHE A 170 19.92 -0.11 1.15
N SER A 171 21.12 -0.52 0.71
CA SER A 171 21.97 0.27 -0.17
C SER A 171 21.44 0.43 -1.61
N GLN A 172 20.44 -0.34 -2.00
CA GLN A 172 19.82 -0.24 -3.32
C GLN A 172 19.01 1.04 -3.46
N GLU A 173 18.94 1.57 -4.68
CA GLU A 173 18.02 2.67 -4.99
C GLU A 173 16.56 2.20 -4.92
N HIS A 174 15.72 3.07 -4.40
CA HIS A 174 14.29 2.83 -4.32
C HIS A 174 13.54 3.95 -5.04
N TYR A 175 12.60 3.56 -5.86
CA TYR A 175 11.80 4.44 -6.70
C TYR A 175 10.35 4.41 -6.22
N TYR A 176 9.65 5.54 -6.39
CA TYR A 176 8.27 5.69 -5.95
C TYR A 176 7.36 6.03 -7.11
N MET A 177 6.14 5.49 -7.04
CA MET A 177 5.01 5.92 -7.83
C MET A 177 3.82 6.19 -6.89
N GLU A 178 3.22 7.37 -7.02
CA GLU A 178 1.99 7.73 -6.33
C GLU A 178 0.80 7.63 -7.30
N TYR A 179 -0.32 7.13 -6.80
CA TYR A 179 -1.55 7.01 -7.58
C TYR A 179 -2.67 7.82 -6.95
N LYS A 180 -3.67 8.15 -7.76
CA LYS A 180 -4.88 8.85 -7.34
C LYS A 180 -6.11 8.13 -7.88
N ILE A 181 -7.19 8.17 -7.12
CA ILE A 181 -8.53 7.83 -7.57
C ILE A 181 -9.31 9.13 -7.57
N ASP A 182 -9.93 9.46 -8.70
CA ASP A 182 -10.69 10.69 -8.84
C ASP A 182 -11.78 10.81 -7.77
N ALA A 183 -11.88 11.98 -7.16
CA ALA A 183 -12.85 12.34 -6.12
C ALA A 183 -12.85 11.43 -4.88
N ALA A 184 -11.88 10.56 -4.69
CA ALA A 184 -11.79 9.69 -3.51
C ALA A 184 -10.70 10.16 -2.55
N PRO A 185 -10.97 10.25 -1.23
CA PRO A 185 -10.03 10.75 -0.25
C PRO A 185 -9.02 9.67 0.16
N TYR A 186 -8.15 9.27 -0.79
CA TYR A 186 -7.13 8.26 -0.55
C TYR A 186 -5.75 8.75 -0.97
N LYS A 187 -4.73 8.25 -0.29
CA LYS A 187 -3.33 8.28 -0.73
C LYS A 187 -2.86 6.87 -1.02
N MET A 188 -2.06 6.72 -2.06
CA MET A 188 -1.53 5.44 -2.49
C MET A 188 -0.12 5.61 -3.01
N ALA A 189 0.75 4.68 -2.66
CA ALA A 189 2.11 4.65 -3.18
C ALA A 189 2.59 3.23 -3.40
N VAL A 190 3.46 3.08 -4.38
CA VAL A 190 4.30 1.91 -4.61
C VAL A 190 5.75 2.35 -4.45
N CYS A 191 6.53 1.52 -3.74
CA CYS A 191 7.97 1.62 -3.65
C CYS A 191 8.61 0.36 -4.22
N SER A 192 9.65 0.51 -5.03
CA SER A 192 10.33 -0.62 -5.65
C SER A 192 11.81 -0.34 -5.88
N THR A 193 12.63 -1.41 -5.96
CA THR A 193 14.01 -1.36 -6.46
C THR A 193 14.08 -1.39 -7.99
N ASP A 194 12.96 -1.61 -8.68
CA ASP A 194 12.85 -1.43 -10.12
C ASP A 194 12.36 -0.01 -10.42
N LYS A 195 13.09 0.71 -11.26
CA LYS A 195 12.72 2.07 -11.71
C LYS A 195 11.51 2.08 -12.65
N GLU A 196 11.22 0.95 -13.29
CA GLU A 196 10.10 0.82 -14.21
C GLU A 196 8.82 0.47 -13.43
N ILE A 197 8.14 1.48 -12.90
CA ILE A 197 6.85 1.37 -12.26
C ILE A 197 5.79 1.93 -13.20
N ASP A 198 4.76 1.13 -13.51
CA ASP A 198 3.66 1.54 -14.38
C ASP A 198 2.95 2.77 -13.78
N VAL A 199 2.77 3.80 -14.60
CA VAL A 199 2.05 5.02 -14.21
C VAL A 199 0.54 4.79 -14.09
N LYS A 200 0.03 3.71 -14.71
CA LYS A 200 -1.38 3.34 -14.65
C LYS A 200 -1.71 2.58 -13.37
N LEU A 201 -2.71 3.05 -12.65
CA LEU A 201 -3.38 2.24 -11.62
C LEU A 201 -4.48 1.41 -12.29
N HIS A 202 -4.35 0.10 -12.24
CA HIS A 202 -5.30 -0.83 -12.83
C HIS A 202 -6.54 -1.01 -11.94
N MET A 203 -7.73 -0.68 -12.46
CA MET A 203 -9.02 -0.68 -11.74
C MET A 203 -10.08 -1.54 -12.43
N GLU A 204 -9.73 -2.23 -13.49
CA GLU A 204 -10.65 -3.03 -14.30
C GLU A 204 -11.14 -4.30 -13.63
N LEU A 205 -10.38 -4.86 -12.68
CA LEU A 205 -10.75 -6.08 -11.96
C LEU A 205 -11.71 -5.76 -10.82
N LYS A 206 -12.84 -6.46 -10.79
CA LYS A 206 -13.87 -6.31 -9.75
C LYS A 206 -13.98 -7.58 -8.92
N LEU A 207 -14.23 -7.42 -7.64
CA LEU A 207 -14.46 -8.53 -6.68
C LEU A 207 -15.94 -8.91 -6.61
#